data_05180de3b8cfb9bb4e244750b77341e4
#
_entry.id   05180de3b8cfb9bb4e244750b77341e4
#
_cell.length_a   1.000
_cell.length_b   1.000
_cell.length_c   1.000
_cell.angle_alpha   90.00
_cell.angle_beta   90.00
_cell.angle_gamma   90.00
#
_symmetry.space_group_name_H-M   'P 1'
#
loop_
_entity.id
_entity.type
_entity.pdbx_description
1 polymer ?
#
loop_
_entity_poly.entity_id
_entity_poly.type
_entity_poly.pdbx_seq_one_letter_code
_entity_poly.pdbx_strand_id
1 'polypeptide(L)'
;MILPKDELYNRLKDIKLVVTDVDGTITNSENEIGDATKDLVKKLHKKNIHFTFATQRIHSSIVNFIKELELKSPIISANGALIKDYKNEVLFKSVMKPKHVKKALGFAEKYFVRVALCYNDEIVYTESNSVLRDYLYRLGTEYTLVDSYNDYLDDVIEIIMMGNEKEVIKYIQRKMNYPFRFYLNAKYFRSSTRRGIYNLEIKRSNTNKKTGLKILTKHLKLKKKQIAVIGDWYNDRELFEFGGLNIAPQNAVAELKNKAHFITEKSNEEDGVSDFLKLLYDNI
;
A
#
# COMPACT_ATOMS: atom_id res chain seq x y z
N MET A 1 -12.87 -15.95 9.90
CA MET A 1 -14.14 -16.59 10.38
C MET A 1 -15.12 -15.47 10.67
N ILE A 2 -16.25 -15.42 9.95
CA ILE A 2 -17.30 -14.42 10.14
C ILE A 2 -17.78 -14.46 11.59
N LEU A 3 -17.87 -13.29 12.23
CA LEU A 3 -18.29 -13.19 13.62
C LEU A 3 -19.82 -13.27 13.74
N PRO A 4 -20.35 -13.89 14.83
CA PRO A 4 -21.74 -13.71 15.22
C PRO A 4 -22.08 -12.21 15.44
N LYS A 5 -23.31 -11.83 15.15
CA LYS A 5 -23.77 -10.43 15.19
C LYS A 5 -23.44 -9.73 16.51
N ASP A 6 -23.75 -10.37 17.63
CA ASP A 6 -23.55 -9.79 18.97
C ASP A 6 -22.06 -9.55 19.26
N GLU A 7 -21.18 -10.50 18.86
CA GLU A 7 -19.74 -10.34 19.04
C GLU A 7 -19.20 -9.23 18.13
N LEU A 8 -19.66 -9.16 16.87
CA LEU A 8 -19.29 -8.09 15.94
C LEU A 8 -19.68 -6.73 16.54
N TYR A 9 -20.92 -6.54 16.99
CA TYR A 9 -21.38 -5.28 17.54
C TYR A 9 -20.61 -4.88 18.80
N ASN A 10 -20.26 -5.83 19.67
CA ASN A 10 -19.41 -5.55 20.83
C ASN A 10 -18.02 -5.06 20.43
N ARG A 11 -17.41 -5.64 19.37
CA ARG A 11 -16.10 -5.20 18.87
C ARG A 11 -16.15 -3.82 18.21
N LEU A 12 -17.27 -3.46 17.54
CA LEU A 12 -17.41 -2.15 16.90
C LEU A 12 -17.27 -1.01 17.91
N LYS A 13 -17.80 -1.15 19.12
CA LYS A 13 -17.72 -0.15 20.21
C LYS A 13 -16.29 0.20 20.62
N ASP A 14 -15.36 -0.71 20.45
CA ASP A 14 -13.94 -0.49 20.77
C ASP A 14 -13.18 0.25 19.63
N ILE A 15 -13.70 0.30 18.41
CA ILE A 15 -12.97 0.82 17.24
C ILE A 15 -12.69 2.32 17.39
N LYS A 16 -11.43 2.68 17.16
CA LYS A 16 -10.93 4.06 17.15
C LYS A 16 -10.16 4.41 15.88
N LEU A 17 -9.79 3.40 15.09
CA LEU A 17 -9.05 3.56 13.84
C LEU A 17 -9.57 2.58 12.80
N VAL A 18 -9.92 3.11 11.63
CA VAL A 18 -10.17 2.33 10.41
C VAL A 18 -8.99 2.53 9.47
N VAL A 19 -8.42 1.43 9.00
CA VAL A 19 -7.31 1.41 8.03
C VAL A 19 -7.77 0.65 6.80
N THR A 20 -7.73 1.27 5.63
CA THR A 20 -8.14 0.63 4.39
C THR A 20 -7.01 0.59 3.37
N ASP A 21 -6.94 -0.47 2.56
CA ASP A 21 -6.22 -0.39 1.29
C ASP A 21 -6.94 0.57 0.35
N VAL A 22 -6.28 0.93 -0.76
CA VAL A 22 -6.80 1.86 -1.77
C VAL A 22 -7.33 1.08 -2.96
N ASP A 23 -6.44 0.46 -3.74
CA ASP A 23 -6.77 -0.17 -5.01
C ASP A 23 -7.60 -1.45 -4.86
N GLY A 24 -8.80 -1.49 -5.47
CA GLY A 24 -9.69 -2.66 -5.35
C GLY A 24 -10.39 -2.78 -4.00
N THR A 25 -10.14 -1.87 -3.07
CA THR A 25 -10.77 -1.84 -1.74
C THR A 25 -11.68 -0.61 -1.60
N ILE A 26 -11.12 0.61 -1.50
CA ILE A 26 -11.93 1.83 -1.32
C ILE A 26 -12.22 2.54 -2.65
N THR A 27 -11.40 2.30 -3.69
CA THR A 27 -11.59 2.87 -5.02
C THR A 27 -12.19 1.83 -5.98
N ASN A 28 -13.03 2.32 -6.90
CA ASN A 28 -13.54 1.57 -8.04
C ASN A 28 -12.51 1.48 -9.19
N SER A 29 -12.89 0.87 -10.32
CA SER A 29 -12.04 0.74 -11.53
C SER A 29 -11.72 2.08 -12.20
N GLU A 30 -12.51 3.12 -11.96
CA GLU A 30 -12.28 4.50 -12.43
C GLU A 30 -11.38 5.30 -11.48
N ASN A 31 -10.87 4.66 -10.41
CA ASN A 31 -10.04 5.28 -9.40
C ASN A 31 -10.77 6.36 -8.58
N GLU A 32 -12.03 6.14 -8.29
CA GLU A 32 -12.89 7.03 -7.51
C GLU A 32 -13.34 6.38 -6.20
N ILE A 33 -13.55 7.20 -5.17
CA ILE A 33 -14.14 6.78 -3.89
C ILE A 33 -15.63 7.07 -3.93
N GLY A 34 -16.45 6.13 -3.48
CA GLY A 34 -17.90 6.27 -3.46
C GLY A 34 -18.38 7.38 -2.51
N ASP A 35 -19.46 8.07 -2.87
CA ASP A 35 -19.98 9.21 -2.09
C ASP A 35 -20.48 8.81 -0.70
N ALA A 36 -21.05 7.62 -0.57
CA ALA A 36 -21.48 7.12 0.75
C ALA A 36 -20.29 6.90 1.68
N THR A 37 -19.17 6.36 1.17
CA THR A 37 -17.91 6.25 1.92
C THR A 37 -17.39 7.63 2.35
N LYS A 38 -17.35 8.61 1.45
CA LYS A 38 -16.91 10.00 1.75
C LYS A 38 -17.71 10.60 2.90
N ASP A 39 -19.04 10.51 2.83
CA ASP A 39 -19.94 11.03 3.86
C ASP A 39 -19.75 10.32 5.20
N LEU A 40 -19.62 9.00 5.20
CA LEU A 40 -19.44 8.20 6.40
C LEU A 40 -18.09 8.47 7.08
N VAL A 41 -17.00 8.64 6.33
CA VAL A 41 -15.70 9.02 6.86
C VAL A 41 -15.80 10.37 7.58
N LYS A 42 -16.45 11.39 6.98
CA LYS A 42 -16.66 12.69 7.62
C LYS A 42 -17.50 12.57 8.91
N LYS A 43 -18.55 11.74 8.91
CA LYS A 43 -19.38 11.47 10.10
C LYS A 43 -18.58 10.76 11.21
N LEU A 44 -17.74 9.78 10.85
CA LEU A 44 -16.89 9.06 11.79
C LEU A 44 -15.81 9.96 12.39
N HIS A 45 -15.23 10.90 11.62
CA HIS A 45 -14.31 11.90 12.15
C HIS A 45 -14.96 12.76 13.25
N LYS A 46 -16.26 13.14 13.11
CA LYS A 46 -16.99 13.86 14.15
C LYS A 46 -17.20 13.05 15.44
N LYS A 47 -17.18 11.71 15.34
CA LYS A 47 -17.20 10.78 16.48
C LYS A 47 -15.79 10.43 17.00
N ASN A 48 -14.75 11.15 16.59
CA ASN A 48 -13.34 10.91 16.94
C ASN A 48 -12.81 9.52 16.52
N ILE A 49 -13.34 8.97 15.44
CA ILE A 49 -12.78 7.77 14.80
C ILE A 49 -11.77 8.20 13.75
N HIS A 50 -10.55 7.74 13.90
CA HIS A 50 -9.48 7.93 12.91
C HIS A 50 -9.76 7.10 11.67
N PHE A 51 -9.46 7.67 10.49
CA PHE A 51 -9.48 6.95 9.22
C PHE A 51 -8.17 7.19 8.49
N THR A 52 -7.60 6.14 7.86
CA THR A 52 -6.34 6.24 7.13
C THR A 52 -6.18 5.17 6.07
N PHE A 53 -5.19 5.36 5.20
CA PHE A 53 -4.80 4.39 4.18
C PHE A 53 -3.58 3.57 4.59
N ALA A 54 -3.52 2.32 4.09
CA ALA A 54 -2.32 1.50 4.04
C ALA A 54 -2.19 0.91 2.63
N THR A 55 -1.41 1.56 1.77
CA THR A 55 -1.37 1.28 0.33
C THR A 55 0.03 0.98 -0.20
N GLN A 56 0.09 0.29 -1.35
CA GLN A 56 1.30 0.16 -2.14
C GLN A 56 1.66 1.45 -2.87
N ARG A 57 0.69 2.33 -3.13
CA ARG A 57 0.93 3.59 -3.82
C ARG A 57 1.96 4.42 -3.08
N ILE A 58 2.76 5.19 -3.81
CA ILE A 58 3.59 6.23 -3.20
C ILE A 58 2.70 7.38 -2.72
N HIS A 59 3.23 8.22 -1.83
CA HIS A 59 2.42 9.21 -1.13
C HIS A 59 1.81 10.26 -2.06
N SER A 60 2.56 10.75 -3.04
CA SER A 60 2.07 11.76 -4.00
C SER A 60 0.83 11.31 -4.77
N SER A 61 0.72 10.02 -5.09
CA SER A 61 -0.40 9.48 -5.88
C SER A 61 -1.74 9.38 -5.13
N ILE A 62 -1.74 9.57 -3.82
CA ILE A 62 -2.94 9.51 -2.97
C ILE A 62 -3.31 10.82 -2.30
N VAL A 63 -2.57 11.90 -2.58
CA VAL A 63 -2.81 13.23 -1.99
C VAL A 63 -4.23 13.73 -2.27
N ASN A 64 -4.77 13.45 -3.46
CA ASN A 64 -6.14 13.85 -3.81
C ASN A 64 -7.17 13.15 -2.93
N PHE A 65 -7.02 11.83 -2.67
CA PHE A 65 -7.91 11.09 -1.76
C PHE A 65 -7.79 11.57 -0.31
N ILE A 66 -6.56 11.93 0.13
CA ILE A 66 -6.34 12.50 1.47
C ILE A 66 -7.14 13.80 1.64
N LYS A 67 -7.10 14.67 0.61
CA LYS A 67 -7.86 15.93 0.60
C LYS A 67 -9.36 15.69 0.52
N GLU A 68 -9.79 14.79 -0.36
CA GLU A 68 -11.21 14.48 -0.59
C GLU A 68 -11.90 13.93 0.66
N LEU A 69 -11.23 13.06 1.40
CA LEU A 69 -11.72 12.50 2.67
C LEU A 69 -11.38 13.35 3.90
N GLU A 70 -10.70 14.47 3.72
CA GLU A 70 -10.25 15.36 4.82
C GLU A 70 -9.48 14.60 5.90
N LEU A 71 -8.59 13.65 5.49
CA LEU A 71 -7.88 12.79 6.42
C LEU A 71 -6.90 13.59 7.28
N LYS A 72 -6.95 13.36 8.59
CA LYS A 72 -6.04 13.98 9.57
C LYS A 72 -5.07 12.99 10.21
N SER A 73 -5.31 11.71 10.01
CA SER A 73 -4.42 10.65 10.52
C SER A 73 -3.24 10.44 9.58
N PRO A 74 -2.07 10.04 10.09
CA PRO A 74 -0.94 9.72 9.23
C PRO A 74 -1.25 8.56 8.29
N ILE A 75 -0.70 8.64 7.08
CA ILE A 75 -0.96 7.70 5.98
C ILE A 75 0.20 6.74 5.81
N ILE A 76 -0.08 5.46 5.65
CA ILE A 76 0.90 4.41 5.35
C ILE A 76 0.93 4.21 3.83
N SER A 77 2.01 4.63 3.18
CA SER A 77 2.24 4.55 1.73
C SER A 77 3.46 3.70 1.37
N ALA A 78 3.69 3.48 0.09
CA ALA A 78 4.77 2.65 -0.44
C ALA A 78 4.90 1.29 0.29
N ASN A 79 3.73 0.64 0.52
CA ASN A 79 3.66 -0.65 1.20
C ASN A 79 4.30 -0.65 2.60
N GLY A 80 4.17 0.46 3.35
CA GLY A 80 4.74 0.62 4.69
C GLY A 80 6.15 1.20 4.74
N ALA A 81 6.72 1.59 3.60
CA ALA A 81 8.04 2.22 3.55
C ALA A 81 8.01 3.68 3.98
N LEU A 82 6.87 4.33 3.89
CA LEU A 82 6.68 5.73 4.24
C LEU A 82 5.42 5.92 5.08
N ILE A 83 5.54 6.71 6.13
CA ILE A 83 4.38 7.20 6.90
C ILE A 83 4.52 8.71 6.98
N LYS A 84 3.56 9.43 6.41
CA LYS A 84 3.45 10.89 6.48
C LYS A 84 2.15 11.30 7.16
N ASP A 85 2.19 12.40 7.88
CA ASP A 85 0.97 13.01 8.42
C ASP A 85 0.26 13.90 7.37
N TYR A 86 -0.89 14.43 7.74
CA TYR A 86 -1.68 15.30 6.87
C TYR A 86 -1.03 16.67 6.58
N LYS A 87 0.03 17.04 7.34
CA LYS A 87 0.86 18.24 7.10
C LYS A 87 2.06 17.93 6.22
N ASN A 88 2.14 16.70 5.72
CA ASN A 88 3.24 16.23 4.91
C ASN A 88 4.56 15.98 5.68
N GLU A 89 4.51 15.93 7.03
CA GLU A 89 5.66 15.61 7.86
C GLU A 89 5.92 14.09 7.85
N VAL A 90 7.19 13.71 7.71
CA VAL A 90 7.59 12.31 7.67
C VAL A 90 7.73 11.77 9.09
N LEU A 91 6.84 10.85 9.48
CA LEU A 91 6.92 10.14 10.76
C LEU A 91 7.82 8.91 10.70
N PHE A 92 7.87 8.28 9.56
CA PHE A 92 8.71 7.10 9.33
C PHE A 92 9.08 6.97 7.85
N LYS A 93 10.33 6.58 7.60
CA LYS A 93 10.85 6.32 6.26
C LYS A 93 11.82 5.14 6.30
N SER A 94 11.60 4.16 5.42
CA SER A 94 12.45 2.98 5.28
C SER A 94 13.32 3.11 4.03
N VAL A 95 14.55 3.54 4.21
CA VAL A 95 15.49 3.88 3.11
C VAL A 95 16.49 2.74 2.87
N MET A 96 16.79 2.47 1.62
CA MET A 96 17.88 1.56 1.23
C MET A 96 19.24 2.24 1.31
N LYS A 97 20.27 1.47 1.63
CA LYS A 97 21.65 1.99 1.60
C LYS A 97 22.11 2.19 0.16
N PRO A 98 22.84 3.28 -0.17
CA PRO A 98 23.32 3.57 -1.54
C PRO A 98 24.07 2.42 -2.21
N LYS A 99 24.85 1.65 -1.47
CA LYS A 99 25.52 0.46 -1.99
C LYS A 99 24.58 -0.61 -2.54
N HIS A 100 23.37 -0.72 -1.97
CA HIS A 100 22.35 -1.67 -2.46
C HIS A 100 21.65 -1.12 -3.70
N VAL A 101 21.43 0.19 -3.77
CA VAL A 101 20.91 0.88 -4.94
C VAL A 101 21.88 0.72 -6.12
N LYS A 102 23.18 1.04 -5.91
CA LYS A 102 24.23 0.82 -6.92
C LYS A 102 24.29 -0.61 -7.42
N LYS A 103 24.19 -1.60 -6.52
CA LYS A 103 24.17 -3.02 -6.92
C LYS A 103 22.95 -3.34 -7.79
N ALA A 104 21.79 -2.82 -7.46
CA ALA A 104 20.57 -3.02 -8.25
C ALA A 104 20.69 -2.40 -9.64
N LEU A 105 21.19 -1.15 -9.72
CA LEU A 105 21.44 -0.46 -10.97
C LEU A 105 22.47 -1.20 -11.86
N GLY A 106 23.54 -1.73 -11.27
CA GLY A 106 24.52 -2.55 -12.01
C GLY A 106 23.92 -3.84 -12.59
N PHE A 107 22.92 -4.44 -11.94
CA PHE A 107 22.17 -5.55 -12.54
C PHE A 107 21.24 -5.06 -13.66
N ALA A 108 20.58 -3.92 -13.48
CA ALA A 108 19.70 -3.36 -14.50
C ALA A 108 20.46 -3.06 -15.78
N GLU A 109 21.62 -2.42 -15.67
CA GLU A 109 22.55 -2.14 -16.79
C GLU A 109 23.04 -3.42 -17.45
N LYS A 110 23.59 -4.36 -16.66
CA LYS A 110 24.18 -5.61 -17.17
C LYS A 110 23.19 -6.48 -17.95
N TYR A 111 21.92 -6.49 -17.53
CA TYR A 111 20.89 -7.38 -18.09
C TYR A 111 19.84 -6.62 -18.91
N PHE A 112 20.07 -5.34 -19.20
CA PHE A 112 19.15 -4.48 -19.96
C PHE A 112 17.72 -4.49 -19.40
N VAL A 113 17.61 -4.44 -18.07
CA VAL A 113 16.34 -4.40 -17.34
C VAL A 113 16.01 -2.95 -17.04
N ARG A 114 14.78 -2.54 -17.36
CA ARG A 114 14.28 -1.19 -17.03
C ARG A 114 14.21 -1.03 -15.52
N VAL A 115 14.57 0.15 -15.04
CA VAL A 115 14.58 0.44 -13.59
C VAL A 115 14.03 1.83 -13.32
N ALA A 116 13.33 1.95 -12.19
CA ALA A 116 12.91 3.22 -11.62
C ALA A 116 13.24 3.24 -10.13
N LEU A 117 13.65 4.39 -9.62
CA LEU A 117 13.92 4.65 -8.20
C LEU A 117 12.76 5.44 -7.62
N CYS A 118 12.16 4.93 -6.54
CA CYS A 118 11.03 5.56 -5.86
C CYS A 118 11.49 6.27 -4.60
N TYR A 119 11.03 7.50 -4.44
CA TYR A 119 11.24 8.38 -3.29
C TYR A 119 9.91 8.65 -2.57
N ASN A 120 9.89 9.63 -1.68
CA ASN A 120 8.69 9.99 -0.92
C ASN A 120 7.54 10.42 -1.83
N ASP A 121 7.85 11.29 -2.80
CA ASP A 121 6.84 12.04 -3.55
C ASP A 121 7.05 11.95 -5.07
N GLU A 122 8.14 11.33 -5.53
CA GLU A 122 8.46 11.19 -6.94
C GLU A 122 9.06 9.83 -7.28
N ILE A 123 9.05 9.49 -8.57
CA ILE A 123 9.76 8.38 -9.16
C ILE A 123 10.72 8.91 -10.22
N VAL A 124 11.97 8.44 -10.16
CA VAL A 124 13.04 8.83 -11.07
C VAL A 124 13.42 7.67 -11.97
N TYR A 125 13.56 7.92 -13.27
CA TYR A 125 14.01 6.92 -14.26
C TYR A 125 14.80 7.58 -15.39
N THR A 126 15.65 6.78 -16.08
CA THR A 126 16.54 7.28 -17.14
C THR A 126 16.04 6.98 -18.55
N GLU A 127 15.07 6.11 -18.71
CA GLU A 127 14.66 5.61 -20.03
C GLU A 127 13.16 5.86 -20.26
N SER A 128 12.86 6.74 -21.21
CA SER A 128 11.49 6.99 -21.64
C SER A 128 10.98 5.85 -22.51
N ASN A 129 10.27 4.89 -21.91
CA ASN A 129 9.58 3.84 -22.65
C ASN A 129 8.13 3.69 -22.18
N SER A 130 7.28 3.23 -23.10
CA SER A 130 5.84 3.11 -22.84
C SER A 130 5.50 2.14 -21.72
N VAL A 131 6.29 1.08 -21.51
CA VAL A 131 6.00 0.04 -20.52
C VAL A 131 6.12 0.56 -19.10
N LEU A 132 7.24 1.21 -18.79
CA LEU A 132 7.48 1.80 -17.48
C LEU A 132 6.56 2.99 -17.25
N ARG A 133 6.43 3.87 -18.25
CA ARG A 133 5.56 5.06 -18.18
C ARG A 133 4.11 4.68 -17.92
N ASP A 134 3.56 3.69 -18.64
CA ASP A 134 2.17 3.25 -18.42
C ASP A 134 1.96 2.64 -17.03
N TYR A 135 2.97 1.98 -16.49
CA TYR A 135 2.93 1.45 -15.12
C TYR A 135 2.92 2.60 -14.10
N LEU A 136 3.81 3.58 -14.25
CA LEU A 136 3.90 4.75 -13.37
C LEU A 136 2.64 5.62 -13.45
N TYR A 137 2.13 5.82 -14.66
CA TYR A 137 0.89 6.58 -14.88
C TYR A 137 -0.30 5.97 -14.13
N ARG A 138 -0.41 4.64 -14.09
CA ARG A 138 -1.47 3.95 -13.32
C ARG A 138 -1.30 4.12 -11.82
N LEU A 139 -0.07 4.24 -11.35
CA LEU A 139 0.18 4.55 -9.95
C LEU A 139 -0.22 6.00 -9.60
N GLY A 140 -0.61 6.81 -10.60
CA GLY A 140 -1.01 8.21 -10.40
C GLY A 140 0.11 9.08 -9.84
N THR A 141 1.36 8.78 -10.20
CA THR A 141 2.55 9.33 -9.56
C THR A 141 3.26 10.29 -10.49
N GLU A 142 3.75 11.40 -9.97
CA GLU A 142 4.73 12.25 -10.65
C GLU A 142 6.03 11.47 -10.86
N TYR A 143 6.64 11.65 -12.02
CA TYR A 143 7.88 10.99 -12.39
C TYR A 143 8.81 11.96 -13.11
N THR A 144 10.10 11.80 -12.87
CA THR A 144 11.14 12.64 -13.45
C THR A 144 12.06 11.80 -14.31
N LEU A 145 12.25 12.20 -15.57
CA LEU A 145 13.25 11.63 -16.45
C LEU A 145 14.60 12.31 -16.17
N VAL A 146 15.63 11.50 -15.92
CA VAL A 146 16.98 11.98 -15.64
C VAL A 146 18.00 11.34 -16.56
N ASP A 147 19.15 11.97 -16.78
CA ASP A 147 20.21 11.44 -17.64
C ASP A 147 21.00 10.32 -16.95
N SER A 148 21.10 10.36 -15.62
CA SER A 148 21.86 9.39 -14.83
C SER A 148 21.30 9.24 -13.43
N TYR A 149 21.48 8.05 -12.83
CA TYR A 149 21.14 7.79 -11.42
C TYR A 149 22.25 8.18 -10.44
N ASN A 150 23.39 8.73 -10.87
CA ASN A 150 24.54 8.97 -9.99
C ASN A 150 24.23 9.89 -8.80
N ASP A 151 23.37 10.89 -9.02
CA ASP A 151 22.96 11.84 -7.99
C ASP A 151 21.70 11.39 -7.23
N TYR A 152 21.16 10.20 -7.53
CA TYR A 152 19.89 9.68 -7.05
C TYR A 152 20.02 8.40 -6.21
N LEU A 153 21.17 8.18 -5.56
CA LEU A 153 21.45 6.94 -4.82
C LEU A 153 20.96 6.96 -3.38
N ASP A 154 20.80 8.15 -2.82
CA ASP A 154 20.36 8.35 -1.45
C ASP A 154 18.82 8.45 -1.38
N ASP A 155 18.28 8.18 -0.20
CA ASP A 155 16.85 8.34 0.10
C ASP A 155 15.88 7.45 -0.68
N VAL A 156 16.37 6.45 -1.41
CA VAL A 156 15.55 5.50 -2.19
C VAL A 156 14.77 4.58 -1.24
N ILE A 157 13.44 4.59 -1.34
CA ILE A 157 12.55 3.74 -0.54
C ILE A 157 12.18 2.43 -1.24
N GLU A 158 12.15 2.44 -2.58
CA GLU A 158 11.82 1.29 -3.41
C GLU A 158 12.53 1.37 -4.75
N ILE A 159 12.92 0.22 -5.30
CA ILE A 159 13.37 0.08 -6.68
C ILE A 159 12.37 -0.81 -7.41
N ILE A 160 11.89 -0.34 -8.56
CA ILE A 160 11.04 -1.10 -9.47
C ILE A 160 11.87 -1.46 -10.69
N MET A 161 11.94 -2.76 -11.02
CA MET A 161 12.56 -3.23 -12.25
C MET A 161 11.54 -3.94 -13.12
N MET A 162 11.68 -3.82 -14.44
CA MET A 162 10.82 -4.47 -15.42
C MET A 162 11.63 -5.08 -16.55
N GLY A 163 11.37 -6.35 -16.84
CA GLY A 163 12.03 -7.07 -17.91
C GLY A 163 11.12 -8.07 -18.60
N ASN A 164 11.51 -8.49 -19.79
CA ASN A 164 10.77 -9.45 -20.61
C ASN A 164 11.20 -10.89 -20.29
N GLU A 165 12.42 -11.06 -19.75
CA GLU A 165 13.02 -12.36 -19.48
C GLU A 165 12.81 -12.77 -18.02
N LYS A 166 11.90 -13.71 -17.80
CA LYS A 166 11.53 -14.22 -16.47
C LYS A 166 12.74 -14.69 -15.66
N GLU A 167 13.64 -15.44 -16.29
CA GLU A 167 14.78 -16.03 -15.59
C GLU A 167 15.83 -14.99 -15.19
N VAL A 168 15.98 -13.93 -15.97
CA VAL A 168 16.81 -12.76 -15.62
C VAL A 168 16.26 -12.06 -14.37
N ILE A 169 14.97 -11.77 -14.38
CA ILE A 169 14.32 -11.11 -13.23
C ILE A 169 14.42 -11.96 -11.96
N LYS A 170 14.21 -13.28 -12.07
CA LYS A 170 14.38 -14.21 -10.93
C LYS A 170 15.85 -14.33 -10.49
N TYR A 171 16.79 -14.26 -11.42
CA TYR A 171 18.21 -14.23 -11.09
C TYR A 171 18.56 -12.99 -10.28
N ILE A 172 18.12 -11.80 -10.73
CA ILE A 172 18.33 -10.54 -10.02
C ILE A 172 17.67 -10.62 -8.63
N GLN A 173 16.44 -11.12 -8.53
CA GLN A 173 15.76 -11.35 -7.26
C GLN A 173 16.62 -12.14 -6.28
N ARG A 174 17.15 -13.28 -6.71
CA ARG A 174 18.03 -14.13 -5.88
C ARG A 174 19.28 -13.39 -5.43
N LYS A 175 19.92 -12.66 -6.36
CA LYS A 175 21.16 -11.90 -6.08
C LYS A 175 20.95 -10.68 -5.20
N MET A 176 19.77 -10.08 -5.24
CA MET A 176 19.41 -8.99 -4.33
C MET A 176 19.04 -9.51 -2.94
N ASN A 177 18.37 -10.65 -2.85
CA ASN A 177 18.03 -11.26 -1.56
C ASN A 177 19.21 -11.93 -0.87
N TYR A 178 20.22 -12.44 -1.59
CA TYR A 178 21.39 -13.12 -1.01
C TYR A 178 22.68 -12.32 -1.21
N PRO A 179 23.52 -12.14 -0.20
CA PRO A 179 23.36 -12.48 1.23
C PRO A 179 22.58 -11.45 2.04
N PHE A 180 21.91 -10.51 1.35
CA PHE A 180 21.30 -9.33 1.96
C PHE A 180 19.87 -9.54 2.49
N ARG A 181 19.39 -10.79 2.59
CA ARG A 181 18.03 -11.11 3.05
C ARG A 181 17.62 -10.41 4.36
N PHE A 182 18.58 -10.10 5.22
CA PHE A 182 18.33 -9.35 6.45
C PHE A 182 18.12 -7.85 6.20
N TYR A 183 18.55 -7.33 5.04
CA TYR A 183 18.49 -5.90 4.71
C TYR A 183 17.56 -5.56 3.58
N LEU A 184 17.36 -6.49 2.64
CA LEU A 184 16.56 -6.29 1.45
C LEU A 184 15.51 -7.38 1.29
N ASN A 185 14.39 -7.01 0.68
CA ASN A 185 13.33 -7.90 0.26
C ASN A 185 13.03 -7.59 -1.22
N ALA A 186 13.42 -8.48 -2.10
CA ALA A 186 13.14 -8.41 -3.52
C ALA A 186 12.02 -9.41 -3.86
N LYS A 187 10.88 -8.90 -4.36
CA LYS A 187 9.70 -9.69 -4.74
C LYS A 187 9.48 -9.62 -6.23
N TYR A 188 9.43 -10.77 -6.87
CA TYR A 188 9.10 -10.96 -8.27
C TYR A 188 7.59 -11.21 -8.44
N PHE A 189 7.01 -10.64 -9.48
CA PHE A 189 5.64 -10.95 -9.91
C PHE A 189 5.48 -10.74 -11.42
N ARG A 190 4.48 -11.39 -12.00
CA ARG A 190 4.11 -11.21 -13.40
C ARG A 190 3.23 -9.97 -13.53
N SER A 191 3.45 -9.16 -14.56
CA SER A 191 2.56 -8.05 -14.85
C SER A 191 1.12 -8.56 -15.11
N SER A 192 0.16 -7.98 -14.41
CA SER A 192 -1.27 -8.26 -14.62
C SER A 192 -1.80 -7.63 -15.91
N THR A 193 -1.13 -6.61 -16.42
CA THR A 193 -1.62 -5.75 -17.50
C THR A 193 -0.93 -5.97 -18.83
N ARG A 194 0.32 -6.48 -18.82
CA ARG A 194 1.09 -6.77 -20.05
C ARG A 194 1.64 -8.18 -20.00
N ARG A 195 1.19 -9.01 -20.94
CA ARG A 195 1.72 -10.38 -21.10
C ARG A 195 3.21 -10.34 -21.47
N GLY A 196 4.00 -11.19 -20.82
CA GLY A 196 5.44 -11.28 -21.07
C GLY A 196 6.30 -10.26 -20.33
N ILE A 197 5.71 -9.39 -19.50
CA ILE A 197 6.44 -8.47 -18.62
C ILE A 197 6.50 -9.04 -17.22
N TYR A 198 7.67 -8.95 -16.61
CA TYR A 198 7.96 -9.40 -15.26
C TYR A 198 8.51 -8.24 -14.45
N ASN A 199 7.96 -8.05 -13.25
CA ASN A 199 8.31 -6.98 -12.35
C ASN A 199 9.13 -7.52 -11.18
N LEU A 200 10.02 -6.71 -10.65
CA LEU A 200 10.77 -6.95 -9.45
C LEU A 200 10.74 -5.69 -8.59
N GLU A 201 10.11 -5.79 -7.43
CA GLU A 201 10.15 -4.75 -6.40
C GLU A 201 11.23 -5.07 -5.39
N ILE A 202 12.09 -4.10 -5.09
CA ILE A 202 13.17 -4.23 -4.12
C ILE A 202 12.99 -3.14 -3.07
N LYS A 203 12.86 -3.57 -1.80
CA LYS A 203 12.67 -2.70 -0.63
C LYS A 203 13.60 -3.12 0.49
N ARG A 204 13.70 -2.31 1.51
CA ARG A 204 14.32 -2.74 2.77
C ARG A 204 13.51 -3.86 3.41
N SER A 205 14.18 -4.85 4.01
CA SER A 205 13.53 -5.93 4.76
C SER A 205 12.64 -5.38 5.88
N ASN A 206 11.62 -6.15 6.23
CA ASN A 206 10.62 -5.79 7.24
C ASN A 206 9.82 -4.53 6.91
N THR A 207 9.78 -4.14 5.62
CA THR A 207 8.94 -3.05 5.12
C THR A 207 7.70 -3.64 4.49
N ASN A 208 6.56 -3.51 5.16
CA ASN A 208 5.25 -3.95 4.71
C ASN A 208 4.13 -3.19 5.44
N LYS A 209 2.89 -3.32 4.98
CA LYS A 209 1.72 -2.64 5.56
C LYS A 209 1.56 -2.91 7.06
N LYS A 210 1.82 -4.14 7.53
CA LYS A 210 1.76 -4.50 8.96
C LYS A 210 2.79 -3.73 9.80
N THR A 211 4.01 -3.61 9.32
CA THR A 211 5.05 -2.85 10.01
C THR A 211 4.69 -1.37 10.08
N GLY A 212 4.20 -0.80 8.97
CA GLY A 212 3.68 0.57 8.95
C GLY A 212 2.53 0.75 9.95
N LEU A 213 1.58 -0.18 9.98
CA LEU A 213 0.45 -0.13 10.91
C LEU A 213 0.90 -0.22 12.38
N LYS A 214 1.89 -1.06 12.71
CA LYS A 214 2.48 -1.11 14.06
C LYS A 214 3.09 0.23 14.49
N ILE A 215 3.80 0.91 13.58
CA ILE A 215 4.39 2.22 13.86
C ILE A 215 3.29 3.26 14.07
N LEU A 216 2.30 3.31 13.18
CA LEU A 216 1.17 4.21 13.26
C LEU A 216 0.37 4.03 14.56
N THR A 217 0.05 2.80 14.92
CA THR A 217 -0.74 2.52 16.13
C THR A 217 0.01 2.87 17.41
N LYS A 218 1.33 2.71 17.43
CA LYS A 218 2.18 3.19 18.53
C LYS A 218 2.16 4.71 18.62
N HIS A 219 2.24 5.42 17.49
CA HIS A 219 2.15 6.89 17.42
C HIS A 219 0.81 7.39 17.92
N LEU A 220 -0.30 6.76 17.52
CA LEU A 220 -1.66 7.10 17.97
C LEU A 220 -2.02 6.56 19.36
N LYS A 221 -1.12 5.81 20.02
CA LYS A 221 -1.33 5.15 21.32
C LYS A 221 -2.55 4.22 21.35
N LEU A 222 -2.85 3.55 20.24
CA LEU A 222 -3.98 2.65 20.10
C LEU A 222 -3.60 1.18 20.38
N LYS A 223 -4.57 0.42 20.91
CA LYS A 223 -4.46 -1.04 21.10
C LYS A 223 -4.99 -1.78 19.87
N LYS A 224 -4.49 -3.00 19.62
CA LYS A 224 -4.91 -3.85 18.50
C LYS A 224 -6.43 -3.96 18.36
N LYS A 225 -7.16 -4.20 19.44
CA LYS A 225 -8.63 -4.32 19.45
C LYS A 225 -9.38 -3.08 19.00
N GLN A 226 -8.73 -1.92 18.98
CA GLN A 226 -9.30 -0.64 18.56
C GLN A 226 -9.13 -0.36 17.05
N ILE A 227 -8.64 -1.32 16.29
CA ILE A 227 -8.26 -1.15 14.89
C ILE A 227 -9.11 -2.07 14.01
N ALA A 228 -9.85 -1.47 13.08
CA ALA A 228 -10.47 -2.17 11.97
C ALA A 228 -9.57 -2.04 10.73
N VAL A 229 -9.34 -3.12 10.01
CA VAL A 229 -8.57 -3.14 8.76
C VAL A 229 -9.44 -3.66 7.62
N ILE A 230 -9.36 -3.01 6.47
CA ILE A 230 -10.10 -3.36 5.25
C ILE A 230 -9.10 -3.62 4.13
N GLY A 231 -9.24 -4.73 3.42
CA GLY A 231 -8.35 -5.08 2.32
C GLY A 231 -8.91 -6.21 1.46
N ASP A 232 -8.48 -6.28 0.20
CA ASP A 232 -9.02 -7.19 -0.80
C ASP A 232 -8.00 -8.18 -1.38
N TRP A 233 -6.69 -7.87 -1.32
CA TRP A 233 -5.68 -8.62 -2.05
C TRP A 233 -4.59 -9.23 -1.15
N TYR A 234 -3.75 -10.08 -1.71
CA TYR A 234 -2.70 -10.82 -0.99
C TYR A 234 -1.70 -9.96 -0.21
N ASN A 235 -1.48 -8.71 -0.61
CA ASN A 235 -0.62 -7.75 0.11
C ASN A 235 -1.26 -7.23 1.40
N ASP A 236 -2.58 -7.42 1.60
CA ASP A 236 -3.30 -7.05 2.82
C ASP A 236 -3.33 -8.17 3.87
N ARG A 237 -2.85 -9.36 3.52
CA ARG A 237 -2.73 -10.48 4.46
C ARG A 237 -2.07 -10.06 5.77
N GLU A 238 -1.02 -9.28 5.66
CA GLU A 238 -0.22 -8.83 6.80
C GLU A 238 -0.97 -7.78 7.65
N LEU A 239 -1.87 -6.98 7.06
CA LEU A 239 -2.78 -6.11 7.81
C LEU A 239 -3.75 -6.95 8.65
N PHE A 240 -4.36 -7.98 8.07
CA PHE A 240 -5.30 -8.87 8.73
C PHE A 240 -4.67 -9.64 9.91
N GLU A 241 -3.38 -9.94 9.85
CA GLU A 241 -2.68 -10.53 10.99
C GLU A 241 -2.54 -9.58 12.18
N PHE A 242 -2.52 -8.27 11.92
CA PHE A 242 -2.35 -7.25 12.95
C PHE A 242 -3.68 -6.57 13.35
N GLY A 243 -4.67 -6.49 12.48
CA GLY A 243 -5.97 -5.88 12.77
C GLY A 243 -6.70 -6.54 13.96
N GLY A 244 -7.48 -5.75 14.68
CA GLY A 244 -8.39 -6.25 15.72
C GLY A 244 -9.71 -6.74 15.11
N LEU A 245 -10.19 -6.03 14.09
CA LEU A 245 -11.35 -6.39 13.28
C LEU A 245 -10.95 -6.39 11.81
N ASN A 246 -11.15 -7.50 11.11
CA ASN A 246 -10.77 -7.67 9.71
C ASN A 246 -12.01 -7.64 8.82
N ILE A 247 -11.99 -6.80 7.82
CA ILE A 247 -13.09 -6.58 6.88
C ILE A 247 -12.59 -6.88 5.46
N ALA A 248 -13.34 -7.68 4.71
CA ALA A 248 -13.07 -7.95 3.31
C ALA A 248 -14.22 -7.41 2.45
N PRO A 249 -13.96 -6.63 1.40
CA PRO A 249 -15.00 -6.30 0.42
C PRO A 249 -15.43 -7.54 -0.36
N GLN A 250 -16.61 -7.48 -0.99
CA GLN A 250 -17.19 -8.62 -1.71
C GLN A 250 -16.29 -9.15 -2.84
N ASN A 251 -15.49 -8.30 -3.47
CA ASN A 251 -14.52 -8.67 -4.51
C ASN A 251 -13.19 -9.24 -3.96
N ALA A 252 -12.98 -9.26 -2.63
CA ALA A 252 -11.73 -9.73 -2.05
C ALA A 252 -11.41 -11.19 -2.40
N VAL A 253 -10.11 -11.52 -2.46
CA VAL A 253 -9.66 -12.90 -2.68
C VAL A 253 -10.14 -13.84 -1.57
N ALA A 254 -10.40 -15.10 -1.92
CA ALA A 254 -10.92 -16.10 -1.00
C ALA A 254 -10.11 -16.23 0.29
N GLU A 255 -8.80 -16.08 0.23
CA GLU A 255 -7.94 -16.16 1.40
C GLU A 255 -8.26 -15.08 2.44
N LEU A 256 -8.52 -13.83 2.01
CA LEU A 256 -8.87 -12.75 2.93
C LEU A 256 -10.30 -12.89 3.43
N LYS A 257 -11.24 -13.28 2.57
CA LYS A 257 -12.60 -13.59 3.00
C LYS A 257 -12.64 -14.65 4.11
N ASN A 258 -11.80 -15.68 4.03
CA ASN A 258 -11.70 -16.72 5.06
C ASN A 258 -11.14 -16.21 6.40
N LYS A 259 -10.37 -15.10 6.38
CA LYS A 259 -9.80 -14.46 7.57
C LYS A 259 -10.61 -13.25 8.04
N ALA A 260 -11.60 -12.85 7.29
CA ALA A 260 -12.45 -11.71 7.61
C ALA A 260 -13.41 -12.03 8.77
N HIS A 261 -13.67 -11.03 9.58
CA HIS A 261 -14.72 -11.01 10.59
C HIS A 261 -16.04 -10.49 10.03
N PHE A 262 -15.97 -9.65 9.00
CA PHE A 262 -17.10 -9.11 8.25
C PHE A 262 -16.75 -9.07 6.77
N ILE A 263 -17.68 -9.45 5.90
CA ILE A 263 -17.58 -9.31 4.45
C ILE A 263 -18.68 -8.35 4.02
N THR A 264 -18.34 -7.33 3.22
CA THR A 264 -19.32 -6.39 2.70
C THR A 264 -20.26 -7.09 1.70
N GLU A 265 -21.49 -6.62 1.61
CA GLU A 265 -22.45 -7.13 0.60
C GLU A 265 -22.08 -6.69 -0.80
N LYS A 266 -21.49 -5.48 -0.90
CA LYS A 266 -21.07 -4.83 -2.14
C LYS A 266 -19.58 -5.01 -2.40
N SER A 267 -19.21 -4.96 -3.68
CA SER A 267 -17.83 -4.88 -4.15
C SER A 267 -17.29 -3.43 -4.03
N ASN A 268 -16.00 -3.25 -4.33
CA ASN A 268 -15.41 -1.93 -4.47
C ASN A 268 -16.09 -1.10 -5.58
N GLU A 269 -16.58 -1.73 -6.65
CA GLU A 269 -17.29 -1.05 -7.73
C GLU A 269 -18.63 -0.43 -7.28
N GLU A 270 -19.20 -0.94 -6.20
CA GLU A 270 -20.50 -0.53 -5.65
C GLU A 270 -20.36 0.20 -4.31
N ASP A 271 -19.17 0.74 -4.02
CA ASP A 271 -18.86 1.41 -2.74
C ASP A 271 -18.99 0.48 -1.51
N GLY A 272 -18.43 -0.75 -1.61
CA GLY A 272 -18.57 -1.79 -0.58
C GLY A 272 -18.00 -1.40 0.79
N VAL A 273 -17.01 -0.51 0.85
CA VAL A 273 -16.48 0.00 2.14
C VAL A 273 -17.55 0.71 2.93
N SER A 274 -18.49 1.40 2.27
CA SER A 274 -19.61 2.10 2.93
C SER A 274 -20.48 1.19 3.77
N ASP A 275 -20.65 -0.10 3.40
CA ASP A 275 -21.43 -1.06 4.19
C ASP A 275 -20.85 -1.22 5.60
N PHE A 276 -19.53 -1.40 5.69
CA PHE A 276 -18.86 -1.52 6.99
C PHE A 276 -18.86 -0.19 7.76
N LEU A 277 -18.58 0.93 7.08
CA LEU A 277 -18.55 2.24 7.74
C LEU A 277 -19.92 2.63 8.28
N LYS A 278 -21.00 2.29 7.58
CA LYS A 278 -22.36 2.48 8.06
C LYS A 278 -22.65 1.62 9.30
N LEU A 279 -22.31 0.32 9.22
CA LEU A 279 -22.44 -0.59 10.35
C LEU A 279 -21.68 -0.06 11.59
N LEU A 280 -20.45 0.41 11.40
CA LEU A 280 -19.66 1.02 12.47
C LEU A 280 -20.36 2.27 13.02
N TYR A 281 -20.77 3.21 12.16
CA TYR A 281 -21.40 4.47 12.57
C TYR A 281 -22.67 4.28 13.37
N ASP A 282 -23.50 3.31 12.99
CA ASP A 282 -24.79 3.03 13.62
C ASP A 282 -24.65 2.34 15.00
N ASN A 283 -23.46 1.80 15.34
CA ASN A 283 -23.23 1.01 16.57
C ASN A 283 -22.22 1.62 17.55
N ILE A 284 -21.77 2.86 17.33
CA ILE A 284 -20.84 3.58 18.22
C ILE A 284 -21.40 4.87 18.77
#